data_c1af4c4afb96da466f415a4e8a76ce78
#
_entry.id   c1af4c4afb96da466f415a4e8a76ce78
#
_cell.length_a   1.000
_cell.length_b   1.000
_cell.length_c   1.000
_cell.angle_alpha   90.00
_cell.angle_beta   90.00
_cell.angle_gamma   90.00
#
_symmetry.space_group_name_H-M   'P 1'
#
loop_
_entity.id
_entity.type
_entity.pdbx_description
1 polymer ?
#
loop_
_entity_poly.entity_id
_entity_poly.type
_entity_poly.pdbx_seq_one_letter_code
_entity_poly.pdbx_strand_id
1 'polypeptide(L)'
;MSGSKSPSLSGVKRKRESNKAERTQIKSKSRRKSPSAEEVDPQAEIQLLESQVLESRRHYNNIDTLLQKAKNPDPEDEATILAAVALCRVFARLLSTNDMVKSKGMAASEAVIVQWLKERYREYQDVLLDQYLRGEIALKQSVALTLLMRLVKEESKTEQEYNWNHGPFSRLVESVLMLPEDDPIREEFAEKYFKQFDDIRFHTFKAVKKFLDTDLDGEVEQLVSSNSLSLLLALEHVPASKDDIQSFFTGSKKQSKSLLSLKTYKSQAQEAWLATLRCGISKEQRKSILGVFSNQIAPWFQQPEMLMDFLTDSYDAGGGTSLLALSGLYYLMSERNLDYPSFYHKLYTLLDDGLLHSKYRSRFFRLMDTFMSSTHLPAALVASFIKRFARLALHGPPAGIVVVVPWMYNMFKRHPACTFMMHRETRDPEAKKTLEEEGMDDPFNMDEQDPMLTDAIESSLWEIETLQSHYHPNVATLAKIISQQFTKRSYNLEDFLDHSYNAVCIFGPLQVS
;
A
#
# COMPACT_ATOMS: atom_id res chain seq x y z
N MET A 1 7.95 58.01 20.06
CA MET A 1 8.42 58.86 18.96
C MET A 1 8.23 58.09 17.67
N SER A 2 7.34 58.55 16.98
CA SER A 2 7.09 58.82 15.56
C SER A 2 7.00 57.56 14.71
N GLY A 3 5.93 57.22 14.12
CA GLY A 3 4.88 58.03 13.50
C GLY A 3 4.89 57.82 12.03
N SER A 4 3.69 57.41 11.60
CA SER A 4 3.01 57.80 10.39
C SER A 4 3.22 56.90 9.15
N LYS A 5 2.29 56.66 8.32
CA LYS A 5 0.91 57.09 7.97
C LYS A 5 0.47 56.26 6.77
N SER A 6 -0.72 55.79 6.76
CA SER A 6 -1.44 55.38 5.55
C SER A 6 -1.80 56.58 4.67
N PRO A 7 -2.07 56.40 3.41
CA PRO A 7 -3.06 57.21 2.74
C PRO A 7 -4.23 56.42 2.15
N SER A 8 -5.33 57.09 2.26
CA SER A 8 -6.71 56.85 1.98
C SER A 8 -7.08 56.88 0.48
N LEU A 9 -8.05 56.08 0.16
CA LEU A 9 -9.23 56.26 -0.73
C LEU A 9 -9.30 57.52 -1.59
N SER A 10 -9.51 57.31 -2.89
CA SER A 10 -10.34 58.21 -3.69
C SER A 10 -11.22 57.42 -4.65
N GLY A 11 -12.52 57.61 -4.50
CA GLY A 11 -13.55 57.04 -5.33
C GLY A 11 -13.72 57.81 -6.64
N VAL A 12 -14.15 57.07 -7.67
CA VAL A 12 -14.64 57.68 -8.92
C VAL A 12 -16.05 57.21 -9.20
N LYS A 13 -16.86 58.23 -9.44
CA LYS A 13 -18.32 58.24 -9.63
C LYS A 13 -18.74 57.57 -10.95
N ARG A 14 -19.88 56.89 -10.87
CA ARG A 14 -20.71 56.45 -12.00
C ARG A 14 -21.16 57.67 -12.84
N LYS A 15 -21.06 57.53 -14.18
CA LYS A 15 -21.79 58.34 -15.14
C LYS A 15 -22.73 57.42 -15.92
N ARG A 16 -24.04 57.64 -15.73
CA ARG A 16 -25.11 57.16 -16.61
C ARG A 16 -25.14 58.07 -17.81
N GLU A 17 -25.14 57.47 -19.01
CA GLU A 17 -25.68 58.17 -20.19
C GLU A 17 -26.72 57.27 -20.86
N SER A 18 -27.91 57.83 -20.92
CA SER A 18 -29.06 57.38 -21.68
C SER A 18 -28.87 57.80 -23.17
N ASN A 19 -29.12 56.91 -24.10
CA ASN A 19 -29.50 57.34 -25.43
C ASN A 19 -30.71 56.56 -25.96
N LYS A 20 -31.56 57.36 -26.53
CA LYS A 20 -32.93 57.20 -26.96
C LYS A 20 -32.99 56.68 -28.41
N ALA A 21 -33.87 55.77 -28.61
CA ALA A 21 -34.65 55.39 -29.79
C ALA A 21 -34.29 55.96 -31.16
N GLU A 22 -34.21 55.06 -32.13
CA GLU A 22 -34.77 55.31 -33.48
C GLU A 22 -35.43 54.03 -34.04
N ARG A 23 -36.72 54.17 -34.30
CA ARG A 23 -37.58 53.21 -34.99
C ARG A 23 -37.31 53.31 -36.51
N THR A 24 -36.96 52.21 -37.14
CA THR A 24 -37.16 52.07 -38.57
C THR A 24 -37.92 50.78 -38.84
N GLN A 25 -39.14 50.95 -39.29
CA GLN A 25 -39.99 49.89 -39.80
C GLN A 25 -39.46 49.40 -41.15
N ILE A 26 -39.15 48.10 -41.26
CA ILE A 26 -39.09 47.44 -42.57
C ILE A 26 -40.04 46.24 -42.51
N LYS A 27 -41.13 46.35 -43.28
CA LYS A 27 -42.01 45.26 -43.60
C LYS A 27 -41.27 44.23 -44.47
N SER A 28 -41.13 43.01 -43.98
CA SER A 28 -40.81 41.89 -44.83
C SER A 28 -41.82 40.74 -44.62
N LYS A 29 -42.29 40.24 -45.73
CA LYS A 29 -43.34 39.27 -45.94
C LYS A 29 -43.11 37.98 -45.10
N SER A 30 -44.12 37.56 -44.36
CA SER A 30 -44.25 36.25 -43.75
C SER A 30 -44.28 35.15 -44.80
N ARG A 31 -43.22 34.41 -44.87
CA ARG A 31 -43.15 33.11 -45.54
C ARG A 31 -43.50 32.07 -44.44
N ARG A 32 -44.67 31.50 -44.48
CA ARG A 32 -45.05 30.35 -43.64
C ARG A 32 -44.01 29.25 -43.88
N LYS A 33 -43.11 29.03 -42.91
CA LYS A 33 -42.37 27.77 -42.76
C LYS A 33 -43.32 26.79 -42.05
N SER A 34 -43.45 25.59 -42.63
CA SER A 34 -43.98 24.41 -42.01
C SER A 34 -43.37 24.20 -40.62
N PRO A 35 -44.07 23.66 -39.62
CA PRO A 35 -43.50 23.38 -38.31
C PRO A 35 -42.35 22.40 -38.50
N SER A 36 -41.15 22.89 -38.32
CA SER A 36 -40.00 22.04 -38.08
C SER A 36 -40.29 21.25 -36.80
N ALA A 37 -40.05 19.96 -36.81
CA ALA A 37 -40.07 19.13 -35.61
C ALA A 37 -39.31 19.89 -34.50
N GLU A 38 -39.99 20.17 -33.38
CA GLU A 38 -39.35 20.63 -32.16
C GLU A 38 -38.32 19.58 -31.82
N GLU A 39 -37.05 19.90 -31.86
CA GLU A 39 -36.01 19.10 -31.25
C GLU A 39 -36.37 19.03 -29.75
N VAL A 40 -36.98 17.91 -29.37
CA VAL A 40 -37.35 17.62 -27.98
C VAL A 40 -36.00 17.53 -27.24
N ASP A 41 -35.81 18.41 -26.27
CA ASP A 41 -34.64 18.38 -25.40
C ASP A 41 -34.49 16.96 -24.82
N PRO A 42 -33.39 16.23 -25.11
CA PRO A 42 -33.20 14.86 -24.66
C PRO A 42 -33.33 14.71 -23.14
N GLN A 43 -32.96 15.75 -22.39
CA GLN A 43 -33.08 15.77 -20.95
C GLN A 43 -34.57 15.82 -20.50
N ALA A 44 -35.39 16.64 -21.15
CA ALA A 44 -36.81 16.75 -20.84
C ALA A 44 -37.54 15.43 -21.16
N GLU A 45 -37.17 14.75 -22.26
CA GLU A 45 -37.73 13.46 -22.61
C GLU A 45 -37.41 12.38 -21.57
N ILE A 46 -36.15 12.28 -21.13
CA ILE A 46 -35.73 11.31 -20.10
C ILE A 46 -36.46 11.55 -18.78
N GLN A 47 -36.59 12.81 -18.35
CA GLN A 47 -37.33 13.17 -17.14
C GLN A 47 -38.82 12.82 -17.24
N LEU A 48 -39.43 12.99 -18.42
CA LEU A 48 -40.81 12.62 -18.65
C LEU A 48 -40.98 11.08 -18.57
N LEU A 49 -40.12 10.30 -19.20
CA LEU A 49 -40.13 8.83 -19.15
C LEU A 49 -39.94 8.33 -17.69
N GLU A 50 -39.03 8.94 -16.94
CA GLU A 50 -38.80 8.62 -15.52
C GLU A 50 -40.06 8.88 -14.68
N SER A 51 -40.66 10.06 -14.81
CA SER A 51 -41.87 10.43 -14.05
C SER A 51 -43.05 9.50 -14.34
N GLN A 52 -43.27 9.15 -15.61
CA GLN A 52 -44.32 8.22 -16.01
C GLN A 52 -44.14 6.83 -15.38
N VAL A 53 -42.91 6.29 -15.35
CA VAL A 53 -42.62 4.99 -14.69
C VAL A 53 -42.94 5.05 -13.21
N LEU A 54 -42.58 6.17 -12.55
CA LEU A 54 -42.81 6.36 -11.11
C LEU A 54 -44.28 6.58 -10.74
N GLU A 55 -45.10 7.10 -11.67
CA GLU A 55 -46.53 7.35 -11.46
C GLU A 55 -47.37 6.08 -11.58
N SER A 56 -47.09 5.20 -12.57
CA SER A 56 -47.98 4.06 -12.85
C SER A 56 -47.25 2.88 -13.46
N ARG A 57 -47.61 1.68 -12.98
CA ARG A 57 -47.17 0.37 -13.55
C ARG A 57 -47.48 0.22 -15.04
N ARG A 58 -48.45 0.97 -15.60
CA ARG A 58 -48.80 0.96 -17.04
C ARG A 58 -47.65 1.43 -17.92
N HIS A 59 -46.73 2.22 -17.37
CA HIS A 59 -45.60 2.84 -18.07
C HIS A 59 -44.27 2.08 -17.89
N TYR A 60 -44.26 0.88 -17.31
CA TYR A 60 -43.04 0.12 -17.11
C TYR A 60 -42.27 -0.18 -18.40
N ASN A 61 -42.94 -0.21 -19.57
CA ASN A 61 -42.24 -0.32 -20.85
C ASN A 61 -41.28 0.82 -21.14
N ASN A 62 -41.45 1.99 -20.51
CA ASN A 62 -40.54 3.10 -20.64
C ASN A 62 -39.14 2.78 -20.02
N ILE A 63 -39.06 1.78 -19.13
CA ILE A 63 -37.78 1.25 -18.63
C ILE A 63 -36.92 0.71 -19.77
N ASP A 64 -37.54 -0.01 -20.70
CA ASP A 64 -36.85 -0.53 -21.89
C ASP A 64 -36.37 0.61 -22.80
N THR A 65 -37.17 1.64 -23.01
CA THR A 65 -36.77 2.86 -23.76
C THR A 65 -35.59 3.56 -23.12
N LEU A 66 -35.61 3.71 -21.78
CA LEU A 66 -34.48 4.29 -21.02
C LEU A 66 -33.24 3.39 -21.11
N LEU A 67 -33.40 2.05 -21.09
CA LEU A 67 -32.30 1.11 -21.26
C LEU A 67 -31.65 1.23 -22.64
N GLN A 68 -32.46 1.35 -23.71
CA GLN A 68 -31.92 1.55 -25.06
C GLN A 68 -31.14 2.88 -25.16
N LYS A 69 -31.64 3.95 -24.55
CA LYS A 69 -30.91 5.23 -24.49
C LYS A 69 -29.59 5.08 -23.69
N ALA A 70 -29.61 4.37 -22.56
CA ALA A 70 -28.41 4.14 -21.75
C ALA A 70 -27.36 3.26 -22.46
N LYS A 71 -27.76 2.42 -23.42
CA LYS A 71 -26.87 1.57 -24.24
C LYS A 71 -26.25 2.28 -25.43
N ASN A 72 -26.63 3.54 -25.71
CA ASN A 72 -26.11 4.26 -26.87
C ASN A 72 -24.57 4.32 -26.82
N PRO A 73 -23.86 3.85 -27.86
CA PRO A 73 -22.42 3.83 -27.87
C PRO A 73 -21.77 5.20 -28.08
N ASP A 74 -22.55 6.24 -28.42
CA ASP A 74 -22.02 7.57 -28.68
C ASP A 74 -21.33 8.14 -27.41
N PRO A 75 -20.01 8.42 -27.48
CA PRO A 75 -19.27 8.92 -26.33
C PRO A 75 -19.65 10.35 -25.95
N GLU A 76 -20.15 11.16 -26.89
CA GLU A 76 -20.49 12.58 -26.66
C GLU A 76 -21.95 12.78 -26.25
N ASP A 77 -22.78 11.74 -26.27
CA ASP A 77 -24.19 11.82 -25.90
C ASP A 77 -24.40 11.86 -24.37
N GLU A 78 -24.53 13.07 -23.82
CA GLU A 78 -24.87 13.27 -22.40
C GLU A 78 -26.18 12.60 -22.00
N ALA A 79 -27.12 12.40 -22.92
CA ALA A 79 -28.39 11.74 -22.67
C ALA A 79 -28.19 10.29 -22.22
N THR A 80 -27.10 9.64 -22.63
CA THR A 80 -26.73 8.28 -22.20
C THR A 80 -26.54 8.20 -20.69
N ILE A 81 -25.77 9.13 -20.13
CA ILE A 81 -25.51 9.19 -18.67
C ILE A 81 -26.78 9.58 -17.91
N LEU A 82 -27.55 10.53 -18.44
CA LEU A 82 -28.82 10.95 -17.83
C LEU A 82 -29.82 9.81 -17.78
N ALA A 83 -29.92 8.98 -18.84
CA ALA A 83 -30.78 7.80 -18.88
C ALA A 83 -30.35 6.75 -17.85
N ALA A 84 -29.02 6.51 -17.70
CA ALA A 84 -28.51 5.61 -16.68
C ALA A 84 -28.82 6.08 -15.25
N VAL A 85 -28.70 7.39 -14.98
CA VAL A 85 -29.03 7.99 -13.68
C VAL A 85 -30.54 7.91 -13.41
N ALA A 86 -31.39 8.15 -14.42
CA ALA A 86 -32.85 8.02 -14.32
C ALA A 86 -33.25 6.56 -13.98
N LEU A 87 -32.67 5.58 -14.68
CA LEU A 87 -32.87 4.16 -14.37
C LEU A 87 -32.45 3.79 -12.95
N CYS A 88 -31.34 4.32 -12.46
CA CYS A 88 -30.93 4.11 -11.07
C CYS A 88 -31.99 4.61 -10.08
N ARG A 89 -32.57 5.78 -10.32
CA ARG A 89 -33.64 6.32 -9.47
C ARG A 89 -34.92 5.49 -9.54
N VAL A 90 -35.29 5.04 -10.74
CA VAL A 90 -36.43 4.16 -10.96
C VAL A 90 -36.23 2.83 -10.21
N PHE A 91 -35.12 2.14 -10.41
CA PHE A 91 -34.87 0.86 -9.74
C PHE A 91 -34.69 1.01 -8.22
N ALA A 92 -34.06 2.08 -7.75
CA ALA A 92 -33.97 2.38 -6.32
C ALA A 92 -35.38 2.55 -5.70
N ARG A 93 -36.32 3.18 -6.42
CA ARG A 93 -37.71 3.31 -5.97
C ARG A 93 -38.44 1.97 -5.97
N LEU A 94 -38.34 1.19 -7.06
CA LEU A 94 -38.96 -0.15 -7.18
C LEU A 94 -38.44 -1.13 -6.12
N LEU A 95 -37.15 -1.06 -5.77
CA LEU A 95 -36.57 -1.79 -4.65
C LEU A 95 -37.17 -1.34 -3.32
N SER A 96 -37.24 -0.03 -3.06
CA SER A 96 -37.76 0.50 -1.80
C SER A 96 -39.23 0.22 -1.56
N THR A 97 -40.04 0.08 -2.63
CA THR A 97 -41.48 -0.26 -2.58
C THR A 97 -41.74 -1.77 -2.58
N ASN A 98 -40.68 -2.61 -2.69
CA ASN A 98 -40.76 -4.06 -2.82
C ASN A 98 -41.56 -4.56 -4.07
N ASP A 99 -41.69 -3.73 -5.09
CA ASP A 99 -42.40 -4.12 -6.35
C ASP A 99 -41.68 -5.23 -7.14
N MET A 100 -40.40 -5.50 -6.80
CA MET A 100 -39.59 -6.54 -7.42
C MET A 100 -39.54 -7.84 -6.58
N VAL A 101 -40.30 -7.93 -5.47
CA VAL A 101 -40.30 -9.13 -4.60
C VAL A 101 -41.53 -9.98 -4.87
N LYS A 102 -41.34 -11.29 -5.12
CA LYS A 102 -42.47 -12.26 -5.24
C LYS A 102 -43.06 -12.52 -3.86
N SER A 103 -44.33 -12.19 -3.65
CA SER A 103 -45.07 -12.53 -2.43
C SER A 103 -45.81 -13.86 -2.55
N LYS A 104 -46.03 -14.53 -1.40
CA LYS A 104 -46.83 -15.76 -1.35
C LYS A 104 -48.29 -15.39 -1.67
N GLY A 105 -48.87 -16.02 -2.71
CA GLY A 105 -50.23 -15.76 -3.16
C GLY A 105 -50.42 -14.71 -4.25
N MET A 106 -49.31 -14.20 -4.84
CA MET A 106 -49.34 -13.26 -5.96
C MET A 106 -50.02 -13.86 -7.20
N ALA A 107 -50.83 -13.08 -7.90
CA ALA A 107 -51.46 -13.51 -9.16
C ALA A 107 -50.39 -13.83 -10.24
N ALA A 108 -50.69 -14.77 -11.10
CA ALA A 108 -49.75 -15.20 -12.15
C ALA A 108 -49.32 -14.03 -13.08
N SER A 109 -50.21 -13.10 -13.38
CA SER A 109 -49.92 -11.89 -14.17
C SER A 109 -48.95 -10.95 -13.46
N GLU A 110 -49.09 -10.78 -12.15
CA GLU A 110 -48.17 -9.95 -11.36
C GLU A 110 -46.78 -10.61 -11.22
N ALA A 111 -46.75 -11.95 -11.10
CA ALA A 111 -45.50 -12.70 -11.06
C ALA A 111 -44.67 -12.54 -12.35
N VAL A 112 -45.34 -12.43 -13.51
CA VAL A 112 -44.69 -12.14 -14.80
C VAL A 112 -44.08 -10.74 -14.81
N ILE A 113 -44.82 -9.74 -14.30
CA ILE A 113 -44.31 -8.37 -14.22
C ILE A 113 -43.05 -8.30 -13.30
N VAL A 114 -43.11 -8.95 -12.14
CA VAL A 114 -41.94 -9.02 -11.23
C VAL A 114 -40.75 -9.69 -11.90
N GLN A 115 -40.99 -10.78 -12.66
CA GLN A 115 -39.89 -11.47 -13.34
C GLN A 115 -39.28 -10.56 -14.43
N TRP A 116 -40.11 -9.88 -15.21
CA TRP A 116 -39.69 -8.95 -16.26
C TRP A 116 -38.87 -7.79 -15.67
N LEU A 117 -39.33 -7.20 -14.54
CA LEU A 117 -38.57 -6.14 -13.84
C LEU A 117 -37.19 -6.64 -13.38
N LYS A 118 -37.10 -7.87 -12.86
CA LYS A 118 -35.83 -8.47 -12.48
C LYS A 118 -34.86 -8.66 -13.65
N GLU A 119 -35.42 -9.05 -14.82
CA GLU A 119 -34.62 -9.19 -16.05
C GLU A 119 -34.10 -7.83 -16.52
N ARG A 120 -34.95 -6.79 -16.57
CA ARG A 120 -34.52 -5.41 -16.90
C ARG A 120 -33.52 -4.86 -15.91
N TYR A 121 -33.67 -5.18 -14.64
CA TYR A 121 -32.72 -4.77 -13.59
C TYR A 121 -31.33 -5.42 -13.77
N ARG A 122 -31.29 -6.70 -14.11
CA ARG A 122 -30.02 -7.38 -14.43
C ARG A 122 -29.37 -6.78 -15.67
N GLU A 123 -30.17 -6.57 -16.71
CA GLU A 123 -29.69 -5.93 -17.93
C GLU A 123 -29.12 -4.53 -17.67
N TYR A 124 -29.75 -3.77 -16.79
CA TYR A 124 -29.23 -2.48 -16.37
C TYR A 124 -27.88 -2.61 -15.62
N GLN A 125 -27.76 -3.58 -14.73
CA GLN A 125 -26.48 -3.87 -14.07
C GLN A 125 -25.40 -4.28 -15.06
N ASP A 126 -25.75 -5.10 -16.07
CA ASP A 126 -24.82 -5.51 -17.13
C ASP A 126 -24.35 -4.31 -17.96
N VAL A 127 -25.25 -3.39 -18.30
CA VAL A 127 -24.87 -2.12 -18.98
C VAL A 127 -23.89 -1.31 -18.16
N LEU A 128 -24.13 -1.16 -16.86
CA LEU A 128 -23.23 -0.41 -15.98
C LEU A 128 -21.86 -1.08 -15.81
N LEU A 129 -21.82 -2.42 -15.73
CA LEU A 129 -20.58 -3.17 -15.54
C LEU A 129 -19.77 -3.28 -16.85
N ASP A 130 -20.41 -3.69 -17.95
CA ASP A 130 -19.70 -4.07 -19.15
C ASP A 130 -19.46 -2.89 -20.10
N GLN A 131 -20.42 -1.95 -20.21
CA GLN A 131 -20.31 -0.84 -21.15
C GLN A 131 -19.76 0.45 -20.51
N TYR A 132 -20.09 0.69 -19.23
CA TYR A 132 -19.66 1.90 -18.54
C TYR A 132 -18.35 1.67 -17.76
N LEU A 133 -18.35 0.72 -16.83
CA LEU A 133 -17.21 0.52 -15.91
C LEU A 133 -15.98 -0.02 -16.64
N ARG A 134 -16.18 -0.97 -17.57
CA ARG A 134 -15.10 -1.54 -18.40
C ARG A 134 -14.84 -0.74 -19.67
N GLY A 135 -15.63 0.31 -19.92
CA GLY A 135 -15.44 1.20 -21.07
C GLY A 135 -14.25 2.14 -20.89
N GLU A 136 -13.85 2.85 -21.95
CA GLU A 136 -12.70 3.73 -21.95
C GLU A 136 -12.97 5.16 -21.42
N ILE A 137 -14.26 5.50 -21.16
CA ILE A 137 -14.65 6.86 -20.79
C ILE A 137 -14.66 7.02 -19.28
N ALA A 138 -13.68 7.72 -18.73
CA ALA A 138 -13.50 7.92 -17.28
C ALA A 138 -14.76 8.48 -16.57
N LEU A 139 -15.50 9.38 -17.21
CA LEU A 139 -16.74 9.90 -16.65
C LEU A 139 -17.82 8.81 -16.53
N LYS A 140 -17.99 7.97 -17.56
CA LYS A 140 -18.95 6.84 -17.53
C LYS A 140 -18.54 5.83 -16.47
N GLN A 141 -17.25 5.55 -16.32
CA GLN A 141 -16.71 4.64 -15.29
C GLN A 141 -17.02 5.14 -13.87
N SER A 142 -16.72 6.40 -13.54
CA SER A 142 -16.99 6.98 -12.21
C SER A 142 -18.50 7.05 -11.90
N VAL A 143 -19.32 7.36 -12.91
CA VAL A 143 -20.79 7.32 -12.80
C VAL A 143 -21.25 5.89 -12.52
N ALA A 144 -20.78 4.89 -13.28
CA ALA A 144 -21.14 3.49 -13.08
C ALA A 144 -20.81 3.00 -11.67
N LEU A 145 -19.59 3.31 -11.18
CA LEU A 145 -19.19 2.99 -9.81
C LEU A 145 -20.17 3.57 -8.78
N THR A 146 -20.50 4.83 -8.92
CA THR A 146 -21.42 5.53 -8.00
C THR A 146 -22.85 4.95 -8.05
N LEU A 147 -23.36 4.65 -9.25
CA LEU A 147 -24.70 4.09 -9.45
C LEU A 147 -24.80 2.67 -8.91
N LEU A 148 -23.82 1.81 -9.20
CA LEU A 148 -23.76 0.44 -8.70
C LEU A 148 -23.70 0.43 -7.16
N MET A 149 -22.86 1.25 -6.54
CA MET A 149 -22.79 1.35 -5.08
C MET A 149 -24.12 1.86 -4.48
N ARG A 150 -24.79 2.79 -5.17
CA ARG A 150 -26.13 3.20 -4.76
C ARG A 150 -27.15 2.07 -4.81
N LEU A 151 -27.14 1.23 -5.85
CA LEU A 151 -28.00 0.05 -5.94
C LEU A 151 -27.71 -0.95 -4.81
N VAL A 152 -26.43 -1.23 -4.51
CA VAL A 152 -26.03 -2.06 -3.37
C VAL A 152 -26.63 -1.54 -2.06
N LYS A 153 -26.60 -0.23 -1.85
CA LYS A 153 -27.17 0.41 -0.66
C LYS A 153 -28.70 0.27 -0.60
N GLU A 154 -29.39 0.42 -1.72
CA GLU A 154 -30.85 0.30 -1.76
C GLU A 154 -31.30 -1.18 -1.63
N GLU A 155 -30.62 -2.12 -2.27
CA GLU A 155 -30.89 -3.56 -2.07
C GLU A 155 -30.72 -3.98 -0.62
N SER A 156 -29.66 -3.50 0.05
CA SER A 156 -29.39 -3.84 1.44
C SER A 156 -30.46 -3.36 2.42
N LYS A 157 -31.27 -2.35 2.06
CA LYS A 157 -32.38 -1.86 2.88
C LYS A 157 -33.60 -2.79 2.82
N THR A 158 -33.79 -3.48 1.72
CA THR A 158 -35.00 -4.27 1.45
C THR A 158 -34.85 -5.73 1.87
N GLU A 159 -33.68 -6.31 1.78
CA GLU A 159 -33.42 -7.69 2.18
C GLU A 159 -33.11 -7.80 3.68
N GLN A 160 -33.51 -8.90 4.32
CA GLN A 160 -33.16 -9.17 5.73
C GLN A 160 -31.66 -9.42 5.89
N GLU A 161 -31.05 -10.16 4.93
CA GLU A 161 -29.61 -10.29 4.77
C GLU A 161 -29.26 -10.04 3.28
N TYR A 162 -28.45 -9.02 3.02
CA TYR A 162 -27.99 -8.70 1.67
C TYR A 162 -27.04 -9.80 1.16
N ASN A 163 -27.30 -10.26 -0.05
CA ASN A 163 -26.49 -11.33 -0.65
C ASN A 163 -25.22 -10.78 -1.31
N TRP A 164 -24.17 -10.60 -0.50
CA TRP A 164 -22.89 -10.08 -0.94
C TRP A 164 -22.16 -10.95 -1.98
N ASN A 165 -22.43 -12.27 -2.00
CA ASN A 165 -21.67 -13.22 -2.82
C ASN A 165 -22.19 -13.35 -4.26
N HIS A 166 -23.46 -13.02 -4.50
CA HIS A 166 -24.13 -13.17 -5.81
C HIS A 166 -24.86 -11.91 -6.26
N GLY A 167 -24.77 -10.83 -5.48
CA GLY A 167 -25.36 -9.53 -5.82
C GLY A 167 -24.44 -8.70 -6.74
N PRO A 168 -24.87 -7.48 -7.08
CA PRO A 168 -24.11 -6.56 -7.92
C PRO A 168 -22.75 -6.19 -7.34
N PHE A 169 -22.57 -6.28 -6.01
CA PHE A 169 -21.30 -5.95 -5.35
C PHE A 169 -20.16 -6.91 -5.72
N SER A 170 -20.39 -8.23 -5.71
CA SER A 170 -19.35 -9.21 -6.12
C SER A 170 -18.90 -8.96 -7.55
N ARG A 171 -19.87 -8.76 -8.46
CA ARG A 171 -19.60 -8.45 -9.88
C ARG A 171 -18.87 -7.13 -10.08
N LEU A 172 -19.20 -6.13 -9.26
CA LEU A 172 -18.50 -4.84 -9.25
C LEU A 172 -17.02 -5.02 -8.87
N VAL A 173 -16.74 -5.73 -7.77
CA VAL A 173 -15.35 -5.98 -7.34
C VAL A 173 -14.60 -6.78 -8.39
N GLU A 174 -15.18 -7.83 -8.95
CA GLU A 174 -14.59 -8.61 -10.05
C GLU A 174 -14.24 -7.72 -11.25
N SER A 175 -15.16 -6.80 -11.64
CA SER A 175 -14.92 -5.87 -12.73
C SER A 175 -13.82 -4.86 -12.43
N VAL A 176 -13.77 -4.30 -11.19
CA VAL A 176 -12.70 -3.39 -10.75
C VAL A 176 -11.33 -4.06 -10.76
N LEU A 177 -11.28 -5.36 -10.41
CA LEU A 177 -10.02 -6.13 -10.45
C LEU A 177 -9.57 -6.51 -11.87
N MET A 178 -10.47 -6.47 -12.85
CA MET A 178 -10.16 -6.72 -14.27
C MET A 178 -9.81 -5.45 -15.06
N LEU A 179 -9.90 -4.27 -14.45
CA LEU A 179 -9.49 -3.01 -15.09
C LEU A 179 -7.98 -2.97 -15.32
N PRO A 180 -7.49 -2.19 -16.30
CA PRO A 180 -6.06 -1.95 -16.51
C PRO A 180 -5.33 -1.53 -15.22
N GLU A 181 -4.03 -1.81 -15.10
CA GLU A 181 -3.27 -1.54 -13.87
C GLU A 181 -3.31 -0.07 -13.42
N ASP A 182 -3.29 0.87 -14.37
CA ASP A 182 -3.28 2.31 -14.11
C ASP A 182 -4.67 2.97 -14.13
N ASP A 183 -5.75 2.18 -14.12
CA ASP A 183 -7.10 2.71 -14.17
C ASP A 183 -7.47 3.45 -12.86
N PRO A 184 -7.87 4.74 -12.95
CA PRO A 184 -8.16 5.57 -11.77
C PRO A 184 -9.40 5.12 -10.98
N ILE A 185 -10.28 4.32 -11.57
CA ILE A 185 -11.51 3.83 -10.91
C ILE A 185 -11.20 2.92 -9.72
N ARG A 186 -10.10 2.15 -9.81
CA ARG A 186 -9.68 1.30 -8.69
C ARG A 186 -9.27 2.15 -7.48
N GLU A 187 -8.55 3.26 -7.72
CA GLU A 187 -8.20 4.21 -6.67
C GLU A 187 -9.45 4.92 -6.13
N GLU A 188 -10.38 5.33 -7.01
CA GLU A 188 -11.65 5.92 -6.61
C GLU A 188 -12.48 4.96 -5.74
N PHE A 189 -12.56 3.68 -6.10
CA PHE A 189 -13.21 2.65 -5.30
C PHE A 189 -12.53 2.48 -3.93
N ALA A 190 -11.19 2.45 -3.91
CA ALA A 190 -10.42 2.32 -2.69
C ALA A 190 -10.68 3.50 -1.75
N GLU A 191 -10.58 4.74 -2.23
CA GLU A 191 -10.70 5.94 -1.40
C GLU A 191 -12.14 6.20 -0.93
N LYS A 192 -13.13 6.05 -1.81
CA LYS A 192 -14.52 6.37 -1.47
C LYS A 192 -15.24 5.28 -0.67
N TYR A 193 -14.85 4.01 -0.83
CA TYR A 193 -15.61 2.89 -0.28
C TYR A 193 -14.77 1.92 0.54
N PHE A 194 -13.69 1.39 -0.02
CA PHE A 194 -12.92 0.31 0.59
C PHE A 194 -12.20 0.75 1.87
N LYS A 195 -11.60 1.93 1.88
CA LYS A 195 -10.96 2.49 3.08
C LYS A 195 -11.95 2.96 4.14
N GLN A 196 -13.16 3.38 3.74
CA GLN A 196 -14.08 4.05 4.63
C GLN A 196 -15.05 3.11 5.35
N PHE A 197 -15.45 2.00 4.71
CA PHE A 197 -16.52 1.15 5.22
C PHE A 197 -16.08 -0.27 5.49
N ASP A 198 -16.33 -0.75 6.72
CA ASP A 198 -15.91 -2.07 7.18
C ASP A 198 -16.64 -3.22 6.50
N ASP A 199 -17.93 -3.07 6.20
CA ASP A 199 -18.71 -4.06 5.48
C ASP A 199 -18.23 -4.20 4.02
N ILE A 200 -17.95 -3.08 3.35
CA ILE A 200 -17.36 -3.08 2.01
C ILE A 200 -16.00 -3.78 2.03
N ARG A 201 -15.13 -3.42 2.97
CA ARG A 201 -13.80 -4.02 3.13
C ARG A 201 -13.85 -5.52 3.34
N PHE A 202 -14.69 -5.97 4.27
CA PHE A 202 -14.86 -7.38 4.58
C PHE A 202 -15.34 -8.21 3.38
N HIS A 203 -16.32 -7.69 2.63
CA HIS A 203 -16.85 -8.39 1.48
C HIS A 203 -15.95 -8.28 0.24
N THR A 204 -15.15 -7.23 0.13
CA THR A 204 -14.08 -7.12 -0.86
C THR A 204 -13.02 -8.19 -0.63
N PHE A 205 -12.56 -8.43 0.61
CA PHE A 205 -11.63 -9.53 0.91
C PHE A 205 -12.17 -10.89 0.44
N LYS A 206 -13.46 -11.15 0.70
CA LYS A 206 -14.10 -12.39 0.21
C LYS A 206 -14.16 -12.48 -1.30
N ALA A 207 -14.47 -11.38 -1.97
CA ALA A 207 -14.55 -11.34 -3.43
C ALA A 207 -13.17 -11.52 -4.07
N VAL A 208 -12.13 -10.86 -3.55
CA VAL A 208 -10.73 -11.03 -3.99
C VAL A 208 -10.31 -12.50 -3.89
N LYS A 209 -10.48 -13.11 -2.71
CA LYS A 209 -10.16 -14.52 -2.52
C LYS A 209 -10.91 -15.40 -3.52
N LYS A 210 -12.25 -15.27 -3.55
CA LYS A 210 -13.11 -16.09 -4.42
C LYS A 210 -12.68 -15.97 -5.88
N PHE A 211 -12.31 -14.78 -6.33
CA PHE A 211 -11.94 -14.55 -7.73
C PHE A 211 -10.56 -15.13 -8.05
N LEU A 212 -9.56 -14.98 -7.17
CA LEU A 212 -8.24 -15.59 -7.32
C LEU A 212 -8.24 -17.12 -7.15
N ASP A 213 -9.23 -17.70 -6.46
CA ASP A 213 -9.40 -19.15 -6.32
C ASP A 213 -10.10 -19.77 -7.56
N THR A 214 -10.56 -18.97 -8.55
CA THR A 214 -11.09 -19.48 -9.82
C THR A 214 -9.93 -19.79 -10.78
N ASP A 215 -10.17 -20.72 -11.70
CA ASP A 215 -9.19 -21.05 -12.75
C ASP A 215 -9.18 -19.92 -13.79
N LEU A 216 -8.18 -19.03 -13.67
CA LEU A 216 -7.99 -17.87 -14.54
C LEU A 216 -6.84 -18.15 -15.52
N ASP A 217 -6.95 -17.59 -16.73
CA ASP A 217 -5.83 -17.58 -17.67
C ASP A 217 -4.65 -16.79 -17.05
N GLY A 218 -3.40 -17.23 -17.32
CA GLY A 218 -2.23 -16.70 -16.65
C GLY A 218 -2.04 -15.18 -16.77
N GLU A 219 -2.40 -14.56 -17.90
CA GLU A 219 -2.35 -13.09 -18.05
C GLU A 219 -3.41 -12.39 -17.20
N VAL A 220 -4.61 -12.97 -17.15
CA VAL A 220 -5.72 -12.44 -16.34
C VAL A 220 -5.42 -12.64 -14.86
N GLU A 221 -4.88 -13.79 -14.46
CA GLU A 221 -4.47 -14.05 -13.08
C GLU A 221 -3.43 -13.02 -12.61
N GLN A 222 -2.43 -12.72 -13.43
CA GLN A 222 -1.41 -11.72 -13.12
C GLN A 222 -2.00 -10.31 -12.97
N LEU A 223 -2.89 -9.91 -13.87
CA LEU A 223 -3.58 -8.62 -13.81
C LEU A 223 -4.44 -8.52 -12.52
N VAL A 224 -5.26 -9.52 -12.26
CA VAL A 224 -6.15 -9.56 -11.09
C VAL A 224 -5.34 -9.58 -9.79
N SER A 225 -4.23 -10.32 -9.76
CA SER A 225 -3.33 -10.36 -8.61
C SER A 225 -2.67 -9.00 -8.36
N SER A 226 -2.16 -8.33 -9.41
CA SER A 226 -1.56 -7.00 -9.34
C SER A 226 -2.57 -5.97 -8.82
N ASN A 227 -3.77 -5.98 -9.36
CA ASN A 227 -4.86 -5.08 -8.96
C ASN A 227 -5.35 -5.37 -7.53
N SER A 228 -5.43 -6.64 -7.14
CA SER A 228 -5.76 -7.06 -5.77
C SER A 228 -4.69 -6.56 -4.78
N LEU A 229 -3.43 -6.72 -5.14
CA LEU A 229 -2.31 -6.24 -4.33
C LEU A 229 -2.37 -4.71 -4.13
N SER A 230 -2.59 -3.94 -5.21
CA SER A 230 -2.74 -2.49 -5.15
C SER A 230 -3.87 -2.08 -4.20
N LEU A 231 -5.01 -2.77 -4.28
CA LEU A 231 -6.16 -2.52 -3.42
C LEU A 231 -5.88 -2.86 -1.95
N LEU A 232 -5.23 -4.00 -1.67
CA LEU A 232 -4.88 -4.42 -0.32
C LEU A 232 -3.83 -3.49 0.32
N LEU A 233 -2.84 -3.05 -0.46
CA LEU A 233 -1.81 -2.09 0.00
C LEU A 233 -2.37 -0.69 0.29
N ALA A 234 -3.53 -0.34 -0.26
CA ALA A 234 -4.20 0.91 0.05
C ALA A 234 -4.68 1.00 1.51
N LEU A 235 -4.78 -0.13 2.24
CA LEU A 235 -5.19 -0.17 3.64
C LEU A 235 -4.02 0.14 4.57
N GLU A 236 -4.05 1.30 5.20
CA GLU A 236 -3.02 1.72 6.17
C GLU A 236 -3.30 1.23 7.60
N HIS A 237 -4.57 1.00 7.93
CA HIS A 237 -5.00 0.66 9.29
C HIS A 237 -5.57 -0.75 9.38
N VAL A 238 -5.10 -1.47 10.41
CA VAL A 238 -5.59 -2.81 10.76
C VAL A 238 -6.36 -2.71 12.07
N PRO A 239 -7.63 -3.15 12.14
CA PRO A 239 -8.41 -3.07 13.38
C PRO A 239 -7.73 -3.88 14.48
N ALA A 240 -7.50 -3.24 15.63
CA ALA A 240 -6.92 -3.84 16.81
C ALA A 240 -8.00 -4.46 17.72
N SER A 241 -9.16 -3.83 17.78
CA SER A 241 -10.28 -4.22 18.62
C SER A 241 -11.59 -4.37 17.82
N LYS A 242 -12.60 -4.94 18.45
CA LYS A 242 -13.95 -4.99 17.87
C LYS A 242 -14.57 -3.58 17.74
N ASP A 243 -14.15 -2.66 18.58
CA ASP A 243 -14.70 -1.31 18.61
C ASP A 243 -14.19 -0.45 17.43
N ASP A 244 -13.17 -0.92 16.72
CA ASP A 244 -12.67 -0.28 15.51
C ASP A 244 -13.54 -0.60 14.27
N ILE A 245 -14.45 -1.58 14.38
CA ILE A 245 -15.33 -2.02 13.30
C ILE A 245 -16.71 -1.36 13.48
N GLN A 246 -16.88 -0.13 13.01
CA GLN A 246 -18.08 0.67 13.24
C GLN A 246 -18.67 1.33 11.99
N SER A 247 -17.89 1.44 10.93
CA SER A 247 -18.27 2.17 9.72
C SER A 247 -18.93 1.24 8.70
N PHE A 248 -20.26 1.32 8.56
CA PHE A 248 -21.01 0.44 7.66
C PHE A 248 -21.74 1.23 6.58
N PHE A 249 -21.47 0.90 5.33
CA PHE A 249 -22.12 1.49 4.16
C PHE A 249 -23.62 1.12 4.08
N THR A 250 -23.94 -0.14 4.42
CA THR A 250 -25.30 -0.69 4.38
C THR A 250 -26.09 -0.48 5.69
N GLY A 251 -25.51 0.21 6.66
CA GLY A 251 -26.14 0.55 7.94
C GLY A 251 -25.93 -0.51 9.04
N SER A 252 -25.83 -0.05 10.29
CA SER A 252 -25.39 -0.86 11.43
C SER A 252 -26.36 -1.95 11.90
N LYS A 253 -27.65 -1.84 11.58
CA LYS A 253 -28.71 -2.72 12.16
C LYS A 253 -28.78 -4.13 11.56
N LYS A 254 -28.15 -4.36 10.41
CA LYS A 254 -28.30 -5.60 9.62
C LYS A 254 -26.96 -6.31 9.35
N GLN A 255 -25.92 -6.02 10.14
CA GLN A 255 -24.62 -6.63 9.92
C GLN A 255 -24.54 -8.08 10.40
N SER A 256 -23.87 -8.92 9.62
CA SER A 256 -23.68 -10.33 9.98
C SER A 256 -22.80 -10.48 11.23
N LYS A 257 -23.06 -11.49 12.05
CA LYS A 257 -22.22 -11.79 13.22
C LYS A 257 -20.75 -12.07 12.84
N SER A 258 -20.52 -12.58 11.64
CA SER A 258 -19.18 -12.85 11.12
C SER A 258 -18.37 -11.57 10.87
N LEU A 259 -19.00 -10.51 10.35
CA LEU A 259 -18.39 -9.21 10.15
C LEU A 259 -17.98 -8.56 11.48
N LEU A 260 -18.85 -8.66 12.49
CA LEU A 260 -18.64 -8.06 13.81
C LEU A 260 -17.63 -8.84 14.68
N SER A 261 -17.17 -9.99 14.22
CA SER A 261 -16.14 -10.78 14.90
C SER A 261 -14.76 -10.39 14.36
N LEU A 262 -13.94 -9.73 15.18
CA LEU A 262 -12.57 -9.33 14.81
C LEU A 262 -11.75 -10.52 14.29
N LYS A 263 -11.91 -11.71 14.91
CA LYS A 263 -11.24 -12.94 14.47
C LYS A 263 -11.62 -13.31 13.04
N THR A 264 -12.92 -13.32 12.72
CA THR A 264 -13.41 -13.66 11.38
C THR A 264 -13.04 -12.57 10.37
N TYR A 265 -13.09 -11.31 10.78
CA TYR A 265 -12.71 -10.17 9.96
C TYR A 265 -11.24 -10.27 9.51
N LYS A 266 -10.32 -10.49 10.47
CA LYS A 266 -8.89 -10.69 10.18
C LYS A 266 -8.64 -11.96 9.36
N SER A 267 -9.38 -13.04 9.60
CA SER A 267 -9.26 -14.28 8.81
C SER A 267 -9.60 -14.05 7.34
N GLN A 268 -10.63 -13.25 7.03
CA GLN A 268 -10.97 -12.94 5.64
C GLN A 268 -9.88 -12.08 4.96
N ALA A 269 -9.32 -11.11 5.66
CA ALA A 269 -8.20 -10.34 5.15
C ALA A 269 -6.96 -11.24 4.93
N GLN A 270 -6.63 -12.09 5.91
CA GLN A 270 -5.55 -13.08 5.81
C GLN A 270 -5.70 -13.98 4.58
N GLU A 271 -6.90 -14.49 4.34
CA GLU A 271 -7.19 -15.35 3.18
C GLU A 271 -7.02 -14.60 1.85
N ALA A 272 -7.48 -13.33 1.78
CA ALA A 272 -7.27 -12.49 0.59
C ALA A 272 -5.78 -12.21 0.34
N TRP A 273 -5.02 -11.87 1.38
CA TRP A 273 -3.57 -11.69 1.28
C TRP A 273 -2.86 -12.96 0.81
N LEU A 274 -3.19 -14.12 1.38
CA LEU A 274 -2.57 -15.39 0.98
C LEU A 274 -2.90 -15.77 -0.46
N ALA A 275 -4.14 -15.55 -0.90
CA ALA A 275 -4.52 -15.78 -2.30
C ALA A 275 -3.70 -14.89 -3.24
N THR A 276 -3.54 -13.59 -2.91
CA THR A 276 -2.74 -12.65 -3.71
C THR A 276 -1.25 -13.01 -3.69
N LEU A 277 -0.69 -13.42 -2.54
CA LEU A 277 0.73 -13.76 -2.42
C LEU A 277 1.11 -15.08 -3.11
N ARG A 278 0.16 -15.97 -3.39
CA ARG A 278 0.39 -17.23 -4.12
C ARG A 278 0.57 -17.01 -5.63
N CYS A 279 0.02 -15.93 -6.17
CA CYS A 279 0.16 -15.58 -7.57
C CYS A 279 1.56 -15.00 -7.84
N GLY A 280 1.98 -14.96 -9.08
CA GLY A 280 3.29 -14.42 -9.48
C GLY A 280 3.46 -12.95 -9.08
N ILE A 281 4.44 -12.66 -8.20
CA ILE A 281 4.71 -11.31 -7.69
C ILE A 281 5.99 -10.77 -8.34
N SER A 282 5.94 -9.56 -8.93
CA SER A 282 7.12 -8.89 -9.50
C SER A 282 8.12 -8.47 -8.42
N LYS A 283 9.36 -8.16 -8.83
CA LYS A 283 10.40 -7.69 -7.90
C LYS A 283 10.03 -6.37 -7.22
N GLU A 284 9.36 -5.48 -7.93
CA GLU A 284 8.90 -4.18 -7.44
C GLU A 284 7.77 -4.35 -6.44
N GLN A 285 6.78 -5.17 -6.75
CA GLN A 285 5.67 -5.52 -5.85
C GLN A 285 6.19 -6.18 -4.57
N ARG A 286 7.15 -7.12 -4.69
CA ARG A 286 7.79 -7.78 -3.55
C ARG A 286 8.47 -6.78 -2.60
N LYS A 287 9.17 -5.77 -3.15
CA LYS A 287 9.76 -4.70 -2.34
C LYS A 287 8.71 -3.84 -1.64
N SER A 288 7.62 -3.52 -2.33
CA SER A 288 6.51 -2.74 -1.75
C SER A 288 5.86 -3.50 -0.59
N ILE A 289 5.56 -4.79 -0.78
CA ILE A 289 5.01 -5.68 0.26
C ILE A 289 5.93 -5.73 1.48
N LEU A 290 7.21 -6.02 1.26
CA LEU A 290 8.20 -6.12 2.34
C LEU A 290 8.43 -4.77 3.05
N GLY A 291 8.28 -3.65 2.32
CA GLY A 291 8.43 -2.30 2.88
C GLY A 291 7.38 -1.95 3.94
N VAL A 292 6.17 -2.48 3.81
CA VAL A 292 5.02 -2.23 4.72
C VAL A 292 4.64 -3.45 5.56
N PHE A 293 5.42 -4.53 5.46
CA PHE A 293 5.12 -5.83 6.03
C PHE A 293 4.72 -5.78 7.51
N SER A 294 5.56 -5.15 8.34
CA SER A 294 5.37 -5.13 9.80
C SER A 294 4.14 -4.35 10.24
N ASN A 295 3.81 -3.27 9.52
CA ASN A 295 2.78 -2.33 9.95
C ASN A 295 1.41 -2.60 9.31
N GLN A 296 1.39 -3.08 8.05
CA GLN A 296 0.15 -3.20 7.29
C GLN A 296 -0.26 -4.65 7.01
N ILE A 297 0.69 -5.60 6.93
CA ILE A 297 0.38 -6.98 6.52
C ILE A 297 0.35 -7.93 7.71
N ALA A 298 1.46 -8.04 8.45
CA ALA A 298 1.57 -8.97 9.56
C ALA A 298 0.48 -8.82 10.65
N PRO A 299 -0.06 -7.62 10.96
CA PRO A 299 -1.14 -7.46 11.93
C PRO A 299 -2.49 -8.09 11.52
N TRP A 300 -2.71 -8.38 10.23
CA TRP A 300 -3.88 -9.13 9.78
C TRP A 300 -3.80 -10.60 10.11
N PHE A 301 -2.58 -11.16 10.21
CA PHE A 301 -2.36 -12.58 10.36
C PHE A 301 -2.48 -13.01 11.82
N GLN A 302 -3.33 -14.01 12.04
CA GLN A 302 -3.46 -14.68 13.34
C GLN A 302 -2.38 -15.76 13.51
N GLN A 303 -1.93 -16.34 12.39
CA GLN A 303 -0.87 -17.33 12.30
C GLN A 303 0.23 -16.78 11.38
N PRO A 304 1.20 -16.08 11.95
CA PRO A 304 2.26 -15.44 11.17
C PRO A 304 3.19 -16.42 10.47
N GLU A 305 3.23 -17.70 10.90
CA GLU A 305 4.00 -18.76 10.25
C GLU A 305 3.62 -18.94 8.77
N MET A 306 2.37 -18.62 8.40
CA MET A 306 1.90 -18.69 7.01
C MET A 306 2.62 -17.73 6.06
N LEU A 307 3.35 -16.74 6.60
CA LEU A 307 4.14 -15.78 5.82
C LEU A 307 5.61 -16.18 5.68
N MET A 308 6.03 -17.28 6.32
CA MET A 308 7.44 -17.70 6.34
C MET A 308 7.97 -18.06 4.96
N ASP A 309 7.20 -18.80 4.17
CA ASP A 309 7.60 -19.21 2.82
C ASP A 309 7.83 -17.98 1.95
N PHE A 310 6.88 -17.02 1.97
CA PHE A 310 7.03 -15.76 1.24
C PHE A 310 8.27 -14.96 1.65
N LEU A 311 8.56 -14.89 2.96
CA LEU A 311 9.75 -14.20 3.46
C LEU A 311 11.05 -14.92 3.09
N THR A 312 11.06 -16.25 3.14
CA THR A 312 12.21 -17.07 2.77
C THR A 312 12.51 -16.96 1.27
N ASP A 313 11.51 -17.09 0.41
CA ASP A 313 11.64 -16.88 -1.04
C ASP A 313 12.10 -15.46 -1.38
N SER A 314 11.62 -14.49 -0.59
CA SER A 314 12.01 -13.09 -0.76
C SER A 314 13.46 -12.83 -0.34
N TYR A 315 13.97 -13.56 0.65
CA TYR A 315 15.39 -13.54 1.02
C TYR A 315 16.25 -14.09 -0.11
N ASP A 316 15.86 -15.22 -0.69
CA ASP A 316 16.63 -15.89 -1.75
C ASP A 316 16.67 -15.08 -3.07
N ALA A 317 15.78 -14.10 -3.24
CA ALA A 317 15.80 -13.19 -4.37
C ALA A 317 17.00 -12.22 -4.42
N GLY A 318 17.75 -12.09 -3.34
CA GLY A 318 19.03 -11.36 -3.28
C GLY A 318 18.91 -9.84 -3.08
N GLY A 319 20.04 -9.21 -2.75
CA GLY A 319 20.21 -7.76 -2.66
C GLY A 319 19.36 -7.07 -1.59
N GLY A 320 18.80 -5.91 -1.93
CA GLY A 320 17.96 -5.14 -0.99
C GLY A 320 16.67 -5.84 -0.57
N THR A 321 16.20 -6.81 -1.35
CA THR A 321 15.02 -7.61 -1.05
C THR A 321 15.28 -8.57 0.11
N SER A 322 16.47 -9.21 0.15
CA SER A 322 16.88 -10.09 1.26
C SER A 322 16.92 -9.35 2.58
N LEU A 323 17.41 -8.11 2.58
CA LEU A 323 17.45 -7.28 3.79
C LEU A 323 16.04 -6.97 4.31
N LEU A 324 15.11 -6.65 3.40
CA LEU A 324 13.72 -6.41 3.75
C LEU A 324 13.04 -7.67 4.28
N ALA A 325 13.33 -8.81 3.67
CA ALA A 325 12.81 -10.10 4.11
C ALA A 325 13.31 -10.45 5.53
N LEU A 326 14.60 -10.25 5.80
CA LEU A 326 15.15 -10.42 7.16
C LEU A 326 14.51 -9.47 8.17
N SER A 327 14.19 -8.24 7.78
CA SER A 327 13.43 -7.31 8.65
C SER A 327 12.05 -7.87 9.01
N GLY A 328 11.36 -8.47 8.05
CA GLY A 328 10.09 -9.15 8.28
C GLY A 328 10.23 -10.38 9.20
N LEU A 329 11.25 -11.22 8.97
CA LEU A 329 11.55 -12.37 9.82
C LEU A 329 11.87 -11.95 11.25
N TYR A 330 12.70 -10.91 11.42
CA TYR A 330 13.04 -10.39 12.74
C TYR A 330 11.80 -9.85 13.48
N TYR A 331 10.91 -9.16 12.78
CA TYR A 331 9.63 -8.73 13.33
C TYR A 331 8.80 -9.91 13.85
N LEU A 332 8.71 -11.01 13.08
CA LEU A 332 8.00 -12.21 13.51
C LEU A 332 8.68 -12.87 14.72
N MET A 333 10.00 -12.88 14.79
CA MET A 333 10.75 -13.40 15.93
C MET A 333 10.50 -12.58 17.20
N SER A 334 10.61 -11.24 17.11
CA SER A 334 10.52 -10.35 18.27
C SER A 334 9.09 -10.16 18.79
N GLU A 335 8.12 -9.97 17.88
CA GLU A 335 6.74 -9.62 18.24
C GLU A 335 5.79 -10.81 18.30
N ARG A 336 6.14 -11.92 17.64
CA ARG A 336 5.30 -13.11 17.53
C ARG A 336 5.94 -14.36 18.13
N ASN A 337 7.14 -14.23 18.73
CA ASN A 337 7.92 -15.31 19.32
C ASN A 337 8.16 -16.48 18.35
N LEU A 338 8.36 -16.18 17.07
CA LEU A 338 8.68 -17.18 16.08
C LEU A 338 10.15 -17.58 16.21
N ASP A 339 10.43 -18.88 16.28
CA ASP A 339 11.80 -19.38 16.30
C ASP A 339 12.35 -19.52 14.87
N TYR A 340 13.48 -18.84 14.60
CA TYR A 340 14.18 -18.91 13.31
C TYR A 340 15.70 -19.00 13.53
N PRO A 341 16.21 -20.19 13.84
CA PRO A 341 17.60 -20.37 14.29
C PRO A 341 18.66 -19.94 13.27
N SER A 342 18.36 -20.02 11.97
CA SER A 342 19.29 -19.61 10.90
C SER A 342 19.29 -18.10 10.62
N PHE A 343 18.62 -17.26 11.41
CA PHE A 343 18.51 -15.81 11.18
C PHE A 343 19.88 -15.12 11.09
N TYR A 344 20.72 -15.30 12.10
CA TYR A 344 22.04 -14.68 12.15
C TYR A 344 23.01 -15.23 11.12
N HIS A 345 22.90 -16.50 10.76
CA HIS A 345 23.63 -17.08 9.65
C HIS A 345 23.28 -16.38 8.33
N LYS A 346 21.99 -16.27 8.02
CA LYS A 346 21.53 -15.55 6.82
C LYS A 346 21.91 -14.06 6.84
N LEU A 347 21.85 -13.41 7.99
CA LEU A 347 22.28 -12.02 8.14
C LEU A 347 23.78 -11.86 7.86
N TYR A 348 24.59 -12.81 8.34
CA TYR A 348 26.05 -12.80 8.17
C TYR A 348 26.47 -12.97 6.70
N THR A 349 25.76 -13.80 5.94
CA THR A 349 26.03 -14.00 4.51
C THR A 349 25.74 -12.75 3.64
N LEU A 350 24.99 -11.77 4.15
CA LEU A 350 24.78 -10.48 3.45
C LEU A 350 25.96 -9.51 3.60
N LEU A 351 26.96 -9.82 4.43
CA LEU A 351 28.16 -9.00 4.61
C LEU A 351 29.16 -9.35 3.51
N ASP A 352 28.94 -8.81 2.33
CA ASP A 352 29.80 -8.93 1.16
C ASP A 352 30.58 -7.63 0.85
N ASP A 353 31.53 -7.70 -0.08
CA ASP A 353 32.36 -6.55 -0.49
C ASP A 353 31.53 -5.41 -1.10
N GLY A 354 30.39 -5.71 -1.66
CA GLY A 354 29.48 -4.74 -2.25
C GLY A 354 28.64 -3.94 -1.24
N LEU A 355 28.53 -4.41 0.00
CA LEU A 355 27.64 -3.85 1.01
C LEU A 355 27.90 -2.37 1.30
N LEU A 356 29.17 -2.01 1.55
CA LEU A 356 29.57 -0.63 1.87
C LEU A 356 29.43 0.32 0.67
N HIS A 357 29.38 -0.20 -0.54
CA HIS A 357 29.11 0.53 -1.78
C HIS A 357 27.62 0.62 -2.14
N SER A 358 26.78 -0.17 -1.48
CA SER A 358 25.36 -0.30 -1.78
C SER A 358 24.55 0.95 -1.45
N LYS A 359 23.52 1.24 -2.26
CA LYS A 359 22.48 2.25 -1.97
C LYS A 359 21.68 1.92 -0.70
N TYR A 360 21.67 0.66 -0.29
CA TYR A 360 20.93 0.17 0.88
C TYR A 360 21.74 0.24 2.18
N ARG A 361 22.99 0.70 2.13
CA ARG A 361 23.90 0.76 3.28
C ARG A 361 23.26 1.39 4.52
N SER A 362 22.68 2.58 4.39
CA SER A 362 22.05 3.27 5.52
C SER A 362 20.93 2.46 6.16
N ARG A 363 20.07 1.85 5.34
CA ARG A 363 19.02 0.97 5.84
C ARG A 363 19.58 -0.28 6.50
N PHE A 364 20.63 -0.85 5.92
CA PHE A 364 21.29 -2.01 6.49
C PHE A 364 21.81 -1.75 7.91
N PHE A 365 22.52 -0.64 8.14
CA PHE A 365 23.05 -0.31 9.46
C PHE A 365 21.97 0.01 10.48
N ARG A 366 20.86 0.64 10.09
CA ARG A 366 19.69 0.84 10.98
C ARG A 366 19.12 -0.50 11.44
N LEU A 367 18.97 -1.44 10.53
CA LEU A 367 18.46 -2.78 10.86
C LEU A 367 19.48 -3.59 11.67
N MET A 368 20.78 -3.50 11.33
CA MET A 368 21.85 -4.15 12.09
C MET A 368 21.88 -3.69 13.55
N ASP A 369 21.71 -2.39 13.81
CA ASP A 369 21.65 -1.89 15.19
C ASP A 369 20.48 -2.51 15.97
N THR A 370 19.34 -2.73 15.29
CA THR A 370 18.17 -3.40 15.85
C THR A 370 18.41 -4.89 16.05
N PHE A 371 18.92 -5.61 15.05
CA PHE A 371 19.16 -7.06 15.10
C PHE A 371 20.20 -7.46 16.14
N MET A 372 21.21 -6.61 16.35
CA MET A 372 22.27 -6.81 17.33
C MET A 372 22.01 -6.11 18.67
N SER A 373 20.76 -5.70 18.94
CA SER A 373 20.40 -4.98 20.16
C SER A 373 20.34 -5.88 21.41
N SER A 374 20.09 -7.19 21.22
CA SER A 374 19.98 -8.13 22.33
C SER A 374 21.33 -8.35 23.02
N THR A 375 21.38 -8.13 24.34
CA THR A 375 22.58 -8.37 25.16
C THR A 375 22.87 -9.86 25.41
N HIS A 376 21.94 -10.75 25.03
CA HIS A 376 22.06 -12.20 25.20
C HIS A 376 22.72 -12.91 24.01
N LEU A 377 23.14 -12.17 22.98
CA LEU A 377 23.84 -12.76 21.83
C LEU A 377 25.19 -13.35 22.26
N PRO A 378 25.57 -14.54 21.71
CA PRO A 378 26.89 -15.12 21.96
C PRO A 378 28.01 -14.17 21.55
N ALA A 379 29.04 -14.04 22.37
CA ALA A 379 30.18 -13.16 22.08
C ALA A 379 30.92 -13.55 20.78
N ALA A 380 31.05 -14.85 20.48
CA ALA A 380 31.63 -15.33 19.23
C ALA A 380 30.87 -14.82 18.01
N LEU A 381 29.54 -14.85 18.05
CA LEU A 381 28.69 -14.33 16.98
C LEU A 381 28.94 -12.82 16.78
N VAL A 382 28.85 -12.03 17.84
CA VAL A 382 29.04 -10.57 17.76
C VAL A 382 30.45 -10.22 17.28
N ALA A 383 31.48 -10.95 17.76
CA ALA A 383 32.86 -10.78 17.35
C ALA A 383 33.03 -11.03 15.82
N SER A 384 32.36 -12.03 15.28
CA SER A 384 32.38 -12.34 13.84
C SER A 384 31.82 -11.20 13.00
N PHE A 385 30.71 -10.59 13.41
CA PHE A 385 30.17 -9.41 12.72
C PHE A 385 31.11 -8.21 12.82
N ILE A 386 31.68 -7.95 14.00
CA ILE A 386 32.64 -6.85 14.20
C ILE A 386 33.85 -7.05 13.30
N LYS A 387 34.45 -8.25 13.32
CA LYS A 387 35.67 -8.58 12.56
C LYS A 387 35.42 -8.49 11.06
N ARG A 388 34.31 -9.06 10.56
CA ARG A 388 33.97 -9.00 9.15
C ARG A 388 33.74 -7.56 8.67
N PHE A 389 33.06 -6.71 9.45
CA PHE A 389 32.95 -5.30 9.12
C PHE A 389 34.30 -4.56 9.13
N ALA A 390 35.19 -4.89 10.06
CA ALA A 390 36.53 -4.32 10.08
C ALA A 390 37.30 -4.69 8.78
N ARG A 391 37.21 -5.93 8.31
CA ARG A 391 37.78 -6.38 7.03
C ARG A 391 37.20 -5.64 5.83
N LEU A 392 35.87 -5.59 5.73
CA LEU A 392 35.17 -4.87 4.65
C LEU A 392 35.52 -3.37 4.64
N ALA A 393 35.77 -2.77 5.80
CA ALA A 393 36.14 -1.37 5.92
C ALA A 393 37.51 -1.05 5.31
N LEU A 394 38.46 -1.99 5.25
CA LEU A 394 39.77 -1.77 4.63
C LEU A 394 39.67 -1.38 3.15
N HIS A 395 38.68 -1.91 2.44
CA HIS A 395 38.45 -1.69 1.00
C HIS A 395 37.21 -0.85 0.73
N GLY A 396 36.52 -0.42 1.80
CA GLY A 396 35.27 0.34 1.69
C GLY A 396 35.48 1.81 1.32
N PRO A 397 34.45 2.47 0.80
CA PRO A 397 34.50 3.92 0.57
C PRO A 397 34.49 4.69 1.91
N PRO A 398 35.13 5.86 2.02
CA PRO A 398 35.15 6.66 3.25
C PRO A 398 33.75 6.88 3.84
N ALA A 399 32.75 7.15 3.01
CA ALA A 399 31.35 7.30 3.42
C ALA A 399 30.73 6.03 4.03
N GLY A 400 31.26 4.85 3.70
CA GLY A 400 30.88 3.58 4.33
C GLY A 400 31.61 3.35 5.64
N ILE A 401 32.91 3.65 5.67
CA ILE A 401 33.76 3.42 6.85
C ILE A 401 33.35 4.29 8.04
N VAL A 402 32.92 5.54 7.79
CA VAL A 402 32.52 6.47 8.87
C VAL A 402 31.32 5.99 9.69
N VAL A 403 30.52 5.05 9.21
CA VAL A 403 29.43 4.44 9.98
C VAL A 403 29.86 3.14 10.66
N VAL A 404 30.80 2.40 10.05
CA VAL A 404 31.30 1.12 10.62
C VAL A 404 31.92 1.34 11.99
N VAL A 405 32.81 2.33 12.13
CA VAL A 405 33.54 2.58 13.38
C VAL A 405 32.61 2.95 14.56
N PRO A 406 31.68 3.91 14.45
CA PRO A 406 30.70 4.19 15.50
C PRO A 406 29.79 2.99 15.82
N TRP A 407 29.42 2.20 14.80
CA TRP A 407 28.65 0.98 15.01
C TRP A 407 29.44 -0.03 15.86
N MET A 408 30.71 -0.26 15.54
CA MET A 408 31.60 -1.14 16.32
C MET A 408 31.77 -0.64 17.76
N TYR A 409 31.93 0.68 17.97
CA TYR A 409 31.98 1.27 19.30
C TYR A 409 30.71 0.93 20.12
N ASN A 410 29.54 1.07 19.50
CA ASN A 410 28.28 0.73 20.16
C ASN A 410 28.19 -0.77 20.48
N MET A 411 28.72 -1.65 19.61
CA MET A 411 28.78 -3.10 19.86
C MET A 411 29.66 -3.43 21.06
N PHE A 412 30.86 -2.82 21.20
CA PHE A 412 31.71 -3.03 22.37
C PHE A 412 31.08 -2.54 23.69
N LYS A 413 30.28 -1.49 23.61
CA LYS A 413 29.53 -1.01 24.79
C LYS A 413 28.40 -1.94 25.20
N ARG A 414 27.73 -2.56 24.23
CA ARG A 414 26.63 -3.51 24.47
C ARG A 414 27.14 -4.90 24.83
N HIS A 415 28.27 -5.31 24.23
CA HIS A 415 28.87 -6.65 24.37
C HIS A 415 30.34 -6.54 24.86
N PRO A 416 30.57 -6.23 26.16
CA PRO A 416 31.91 -6.02 26.68
C PRO A 416 32.84 -7.23 26.50
N ALA A 417 32.31 -8.46 26.38
CA ALA A 417 33.10 -9.66 26.12
C ALA A 417 33.91 -9.57 24.81
N CYS A 418 33.44 -8.80 23.81
CA CYS A 418 34.15 -8.64 22.54
C CYS A 418 35.35 -7.71 22.64
N THR A 419 35.59 -7.01 23.78
CA THR A 419 36.75 -6.13 23.98
C THR A 419 38.07 -6.90 24.01
N PHE A 420 38.05 -8.23 24.18
CA PHE A 420 39.24 -9.09 24.01
C PHE A 420 39.90 -8.94 22.64
N MET A 421 39.13 -8.58 21.62
CA MET A 421 39.65 -8.31 20.28
C MET A 421 40.55 -7.06 20.21
N MET A 422 40.45 -6.14 21.18
CA MET A 422 41.25 -4.91 21.25
C MET A 422 42.37 -4.99 22.28
N HIS A 423 42.11 -5.65 23.41
CA HIS A 423 43.01 -5.68 24.56
C HIS A 423 43.11 -7.12 25.07
N ARG A 424 44.14 -7.84 24.58
CA ARG A 424 44.47 -9.18 25.06
C ARG A 424 45.82 -9.09 25.80
N GLU A 425 45.82 -9.44 27.07
CA GLU A 425 47.06 -9.58 27.86
C GLU A 425 47.44 -11.05 27.93
N THR A 426 48.55 -11.38 27.30
CA THR A 426 49.19 -12.70 27.45
C THR A 426 49.95 -12.73 28.76
N ARG A 427 49.51 -13.58 29.71
CA ARG A 427 50.13 -13.69 31.06
C ARG A 427 51.36 -14.59 31.06
N ASP A 428 51.48 -15.46 30.10
CA ASP A 428 52.63 -16.36 29.94
C ASP A 428 53.82 -15.58 29.35
N PRO A 429 54.96 -15.49 30.05
CA PRO A 429 56.14 -14.74 29.58
C PRO A 429 56.77 -15.32 28.30
N GLU A 430 56.69 -16.67 28.10
CA GLU A 430 57.24 -17.29 26.91
C GLU A 430 56.34 -17.03 25.69
N ALA A 431 55.00 -17.16 25.86
CA ALA A 431 54.03 -16.82 24.81
C ALA A 431 54.10 -15.34 24.47
N LYS A 432 54.32 -14.43 25.44
CA LYS A 432 54.51 -12.99 25.20
C LYS A 432 55.76 -12.71 24.34
N LYS A 433 56.85 -13.38 24.63
CA LYS A 433 58.11 -13.25 23.88
C LYS A 433 57.97 -13.74 22.45
N THR A 434 57.32 -14.91 22.26
CA THR A 434 57.01 -15.45 20.93
C THR A 434 56.12 -14.51 20.14
N LEU A 435 55.11 -13.92 20.81
CA LEU A 435 54.23 -12.94 20.18
C LEU A 435 54.96 -11.66 19.75
N GLU A 436 55.93 -11.20 20.56
CA GLU A 436 56.75 -10.01 20.27
C GLU A 436 57.78 -10.28 19.14
N GLU A 437 58.30 -11.51 19.03
CA GLU A 437 59.33 -11.90 18.05
C GLU A 437 58.72 -12.35 16.71
N GLU A 438 57.65 -13.14 16.73
CA GLU A 438 57.07 -13.81 15.53
C GLU A 438 55.74 -13.18 15.08
N GLY A 439 55.09 -12.38 15.97
CA GLY A 439 53.76 -11.88 15.73
C GLY A 439 52.68 -12.92 16.01
N MET A 440 51.47 -12.62 15.62
CA MET A 440 50.32 -13.50 15.75
C MET A 440 49.63 -13.65 14.39
N ASP A 441 49.48 -14.88 13.92
CA ASP A 441 48.63 -15.16 12.79
C ASP A 441 47.18 -14.85 13.13
N ASP A 442 46.45 -14.28 12.16
CA ASP A 442 45.02 -13.95 12.35
C ASP A 442 44.20 -15.23 12.17
N PRO A 443 43.60 -15.77 13.23
CA PRO A 443 42.80 -17.00 13.15
C PRO A 443 41.48 -16.83 12.45
N PHE A 444 41.07 -15.59 12.17
CA PHE A 444 39.76 -15.29 11.58
C PHE A 444 39.63 -15.86 10.16
N ASN A 445 38.64 -16.75 9.97
CA ASN A 445 38.28 -17.28 8.67
C ASN A 445 37.20 -16.41 7.99
N MET A 446 37.57 -15.68 6.92
CA MET A 446 36.67 -14.81 6.17
C MET A 446 35.67 -15.60 5.30
N ASP A 447 36.03 -16.83 4.88
CA ASP A 447 35.24 -17.68 3.98
C ASP A 447 34.16 -18.49 4.74
N GLU A 448 34.29 -18.56 6.08
CA GLU A 448 33.29 -19.24 6.91
C GLU A 448 31.98 -18.45 6.91
N GLN A 449 30.88 -19.16 6.66
CA GLN A 449 29.52 -18.55 6.60
C GLN A 449 28.77 -18.62 7.94
N ASP A 450 29.15 -19.54 8.81
CA ASP A 450 28.60 -19.61 10.16
C ASP A 450 29.33 -18.65 11.10
N PRO A 451 28.66 -17.58 11.58
CA PRO A 451 29.29 -16.62 12.48
C PRO A 451 29.74 -17.20 13.82
N MET A 452 29.35 -18.43 14.16
CA MET A 452 29.80 -19.10 15.36
C MET A 452 31.14 -19.83 15.19
N LEU A 453 31.57 -20.08 13.94
CA LEU A 453 32.73 -20.90 13.60
C LEU A 453 33.87 -20.14 12.93
N THR A 454 33.83 -18.81 12.91
CA THR A 454 34.82 -17.96 12.22
C THR A 454 36.12 -17.72 12.99
N ASP A 455 36.21 -18.14 14.25
CA ASP A 455 37.30 -17.86 15.19
C ASP A 455 37.61 -16.36 15.40
N ALA A 456 36.66 -15.48 15.05
CA ALA A 456 36.84 -14.04 15.16
C ALA A 456 37.12 -13.54 16.58
N ILE A 457 36.59 -14.19 17.62
CA ILE A 457 36.81 -13.82 19.01
C ILE A 457 38.27 -14.04 19.44
N GLU A 458 38.97 -14.98 18.81
CA GLU A 458 40.38 -15.24 19.05
C GLU A 458 41.29 -14.32 18.23
N SER A 459 40.75 -13.56 17.31
CA SER A 459 41.45 -12.59 16.46
C SER A 459 41.66 -11.23 17.15
N SER A 460 42.52 -10.39 16.57
CA SER A 460 42.72 -8.98 16.95
C SER A 460 42.05 -8.05 15.90
N LEU A 461 41.82 -6.77 16.28
CA LEU A 461 41.29 -5.75 15.38
C LEU A 461 42.38 -4.86 14.76
N TRP A 462 43.39 -5.50 14.17
CA TRP A 462 44.48 -4.79 13.50
C TRP A 462 43.99 -3.92 12.33
N GLU A 463 42.81 -4.24 11.73
CA GLU A 463 42.20 -3.44 10.68
C GLU A 463 41.89 -2.01 11.15
N ILE A 464 41.44 -1.85 12.39
CA ILE A 464 41.16 -0.53 12.97
C ILE A 464 42.44 0.28 13.18
N GLU A 465 43.53 -0.36 13.56
CA GLU A 465 44.85 0.30 13.65
C GLU A 465 45.30 0.78 12.26
N THR A 466 45.15 -0.03 11.24
CA THR A 466 45.40 0.35 9.84
C THR A 466 44.56 1.56 9.43
N LEU A 467 43.27 1.61 9.77
CA LEU A 467 42.35 2.72 9.47
C LEU A 467 42.72 4.03 10.17
N GLN A 468 43.51 4.01 11.28
CA GLN A 468 44.03 5.25 11.91
C GLN A 468 44.99 6.01 11.01
N SER A 469 45.64 5.32 10.06
CA SER A 469 46.52 5.89 9.04
C SER A 469 45.85 6.10 7.69
N HIS A 470 44.51 6.02 7.66
CA HIS A 470 43.74 6.15 6.42
C HIS A 470 43.91 7.55 5.80
N TYR A 471 43.96 7.63 4.46
CA TYR A 471 44.16 8.89 3.72
C TYR A 471 43.06 9.94 3.98
N HIS A 472 41.84 9.51 4.30
CA HIS A 472 40.74 10.41 4.58
C HIS A 472 40.73 10.81 6.07
N PRO A 473 40.80 12.11 6.41
CA PRO A 473 41.02 12.55 7.79
C PRO A 473 39.87 12.19 8.74
N ASN A 474 38.63 12.19 8.27
CA ASN A 474 37.47 11.81 9.08
C ASN A 474 37.53 10.33 9.50
N VAL A 475 37.94 9.44 8.57
CA VAL A 475 38.11 8.02 8.87
C VAL A 475 39.22 7.82 9.90
N ALA A 476 40.38 8.43 9.68
CA ALA A 476 41.51 8.32 10.61
C ALA A 476 41.16 8.85 12.03
N THR A 477 40.42 9.97 12.10
CA THR A 477 39.96 10.53 13.37
C THR A 477 38.97 9.63 14.09
N LEU A 478 37.99 9.06 13.37
CA LEU A 478 37.00 8.12 13.92
C LEU A 478 37.68 6.83 14.40
N ALA A 479 38.60 6.26 13.60
CA ALA A 479 39.30 5.04 13.96
C ALA A 479 40.08 5.18 15.28
N LYS A 480 40.64 6.36 15.57
CA LYS A 480 41.33 6.64 16.82
C LYS A 480 40.42 6.61 18.06
N ILE A 481 39.09 6.77 17.89
CA ILE A 481 38.16 6.68 19.02
C ILE A 481 38.17 5.28 19.65
N ILE A 482 38.34 4.26 18.85
CA ILE A 482 38.39 2.85 19.34
C ILE A 482 39.66 2.61 20.22
N SER A 483 40.76 3.33 19.96
CA SER A 483 42.00 3.22 20.75
C SER A 483 41.97 4.05 22.05
N GLN A 484 40.93 4.85 22.26
CA GLN A 484 40.79 5.72 23.44
C GLN A 484 39.83 5.08 24.45
N GLN A 485 39.85 5.62 25.69
CA GLN A 485 38.89 5.21 26.70
C GLN A 485 37.46 5.50 26.25
N PHE A 486 36.57 4.53 26.36
CA PHE A 486 35.17 4.63 25.97
C PHE A 486 34.36 5.49 26.95
N THR A 487 34.40 6.80 26.77
CA THR A 487 33.74 7.78 27.65
C THR A 487 32.28 8.00 27.30
N LYS A 488 31.92 7.94 26.02
CA LYS A 488 30.53 8.10 25.56
C LYS A 488 29.71 6.84 25.83
N ARG A 489 28.40 7.03 26.08
CA ARG A 489 27.48 5.92 26.27
C ARG A 489 27.22 5.15 24.95
N SER A 490 26.98 5.89 23.88
CA SER A 490 26.79 5.37 22.53
C SER A 490 26.91 6.51 21.52
N TYR A 491 27.17 6.17 20.26
CA TYR A 491 27.05 7.07 19.12
C TYR A 491 25.68 6.92 18.49
N ASN A 492 25.05 8.05 18.11
CA ASN A 492 23.87 8.02 17.27
C ASN A 492 24.29 7.72 15.82
N LEU A 493 23.89 6.58 15.28
CA LEU A 493 24.30 6.17 13.94
C LEU A 493 23.73 7.07 12.85
N GLU A 494 22.58 7.73 13.07
CA GLU A 494 21.99 8.64 12.09
C GLU A 494 22.92 9.78 11.71
N ASP A 495 23.75 10.25 12.65
CA ASP A 495 24.73 11.32 12.39
C ASP A 495 25.80 10.91 11.35
N PHE A 496 25.95 9.61 11.08
CA PHE A 496 26.94 9.03 10.17
C PHE A 496 26.34 8.40 8.91
N LEU A 497 25.03 8.16 8.87
CA LEU A 497 24.36 7.46 7.76
C LEU A 497 24.08 8.34 6.55
N ASP A 498 23.86 9.64 6.75
CA ASP A 498 23.47 10.58 5.71
C ASP A 498 24.67 11.11 4.89
N HIS A 499 25.89 10.68 5.22
CA HIS A 499 27.08 11.06 4.46
C HIS A 499 27.07 10.45 3.06
N SER A 500 26.73 11.27 2.06
CA SER A 500 26.93 10.94 0.66
C SER A 500 28.42 11.01 0.29
N TYR A 501 28.81 10.37 -0.82
CA TYR A 501 30.17 10.50 -1.36
C TYR A 501 30.60 11.98 -1.51
N ASN A 502 29.69 12.85 -1.97
CA ASN A 502 29.98 14.28 -2.16
C ASN A 502 30.08 15.03 -0.83
N ALA A 503 29.29 14.68 0.18
CA ALA A 503 29.33 15.34 1.48
C ALA A 503 30.65 15.08 2.22
N VAL A 504 31.16 13.86 2.16
CA VAL A 504 32.44 13.49 2.80
C VAL A 504 33.64 14.18 2.15
N CYS A 505 33.57 14.44 0.84
CA CYS A 505 34.64 15.13 0.11
C CYS A 505 34.65 16.66 0.31
N ILE A 506 33.50 17.28 0.62
CA ILE A 506 33.34 18.74 0.64
C ILE A 506 33.47 19.33 2.06
N PHE A 507 33.02 18.59 3.08
CA PHE A 507 33.08 19.06 4.47
C PHE A 507 34.37 18.63 5.13
N GLY A 508 35.06 19.62 5.76
CA GLY A 508 36.27 19.40 6.58
C GLY A 508 36.03 18.45 7.76
N PRO A 509 37.04 18.24 8.64
CA PRO A 509 36.99 17.20 9.67
C PRO A 509 35.73 17.32 10.53
N LEU A 510 35.03 16.19 10.70
CA LEU A 510 33.87 16.07 11.59
C LEU A 510 34.26 16.55 12.99
N GLN A 511 33.62 17.59 13.52
CA GLN A 511 33.74 17.92 14.93
C GLN A 511 33.02 16.85 15.73
N VAL A 512 33.80 15.92 16.28
CA VAL A 512 33.31 14.89 17.20
C VAL A 512 33.16 15.55 18.55
N SER A 513 32.02 16.16 18.84
CA SER A 513 31.68 16.75 20.14
C SER A 513 31.35 15.70 21.19
#